data_4470884764969bdc4328917f4f699d9f
#
_entry.id   4470884764969bdc4328917f4f699d9f
#
_cell.length_a   1.000
_cell.length_b   1.000
_cell.length_c   1.000
_cell.angle_alpha   90.00
_cell.angle_beta   90.00
_cell.angle_gamma   90.00
#
_symmetry.space_group_name_H-M   'P 1'
#
loop_
_entity.id
_entity.type
_entity.pdbx_description
1 polymer ?
#
loop_
_entity_poly.entity_id
_entity_poly.type
_entity_poly.pdbx_seq_one_letter_code
_entity_poly.pdbx_strand_id
1 'polypeptide(L)'
;MTETAGSLGLPLDMPPHVYIVIAVTILCVRVLHVALAPPPRRPMDGPPLRTMVVLGSGGHTAEMFALLRAMSPRRYAPRHYVIADTDTTSRVKAEHHEAAVGESLAESSDVDDDELSIASEYSVGTIPRAREVGQGWIHSFFTTVRAAVHAAAVVFRERPHVLLCNGPGTCVPVVAWAFVARTLRPVTWFVGVGSRPAIVYVESAARTKTMSLTGRILYTTRLADEVFVQWEGLARRYPRAKFAGRVC
;
A
#
# COMPACT_ATOMS: atom_id res chain seq x y z
N MET A 1 24.99 41.47 -34.25
CA MET A 1 24.14 41.29 -33.05
C MET A 1 23.75 39.85 -33.01
N THR A 2 24.47 39.04 -32.26
CA THR A 2 24.21 37.60 -32.07
C THR A 2 23.80 37.46 -30.60
N GLU A 3 22.50 37.22 -30.39
CA GLU A 3 21.93 36.88 -29.09
C GLU A 3 22.42 35.51 -28.67
N THR A 4 23.20 35.45 -27.62
CA THR A 4 23.56 34.20 -26.93
C THR A 4 22.37 33.77 -26.08
N ALA A 5 21.64 32.75 -26.51
CA ALA A 5 20.70 32.01 -25.68
C ALA A 5 21.47 31.43 -24.49
N GLY A 6 21.21 31.97 -23.29
CA GLY A 6 21.79 31.50 -22.06
C GLY A 6 21.30 30.10 -21.75
N SER A 7 22.12 29.08 -21.97
CA SER A 7 21.89 27.75 -21.46
C SER A 7 22.02 27.77 -19.94
N LEU A 8 20.94 27.47 -19.24
CA LEU A 8 20.94 27.13 -17.80
C LEU A 8 21.66 25.77 -17.60
N GLY A 9 22.94 25.72 -17.97
CA GLY A 9 23.81 24.59 -17.71
C GLY A 9 24.39 24.72 -16.30
N LEU A 10 24.13 23.75 -15.45
CA LEU A 10 24.90 23.58 -14.23
C LEU A 10 26.39 23.53 -14.63
N PRO A 11 27.29 24.32 -13.98
CA PRO A 11 28.71 24.30 -14.31
C PRO A 11 29.26 22.89 -14.13
N LEU A 12 29.77 22.31 -15.22
CA LEU A 12 30.33 20.95 -15.28
C LEU A 12 31.57 20.75 -14.41
N ASP A 13 32.08 21.81 -13.79
CA ASP A 13 33.30 21.84 -12.99
C ASP A 13 33.08 21.77 -11.47
N MET A 14 31.90 21.41 -11.02
CA MET A 14 31.65 21.24 -9.58
C MET A 14 32.33 19.97 -9.05
N PRO A 15 32.93 20.02 -7.83
CA PRO A 15 33.47 18.83 -7.19
C PRO A 15 32.42 17.73 -7.02
N PRO A 16 32.75 16.43 -7.15
CA PRO A 16 31.79 15.33 -7.08
C PRO A 16 30.91 15.33 -5.82
N HIS A 17 31.44 15.77 -4.68
CA HIS A 17 30.68 15.86 -3.43
C HIS A 17 29.52 16.87 -3.50
N VAL A 18 29.66 17.92 -4.31
CA VAL A 18 28.58 18.92 -4.49
C VAL A 18 27.39 18.28 -5.23
N TYR A 19 27.65 17.50 -6.27
CA TYR A 19 26.58 16.74 -6.96
C TYR A 19 25.88 15.76 -6.03
N ILE A 20 26.64 15.07 -5.16
CA ILE A 20 26.08 14.15 -4.16
C ILE A 20 25.18 14.93 -3.20
N VAL A 21 25.62 16.08 -2.68
CA VAL A 21 24.82 16.90 -1.76
C VAL A 21 23.54 17.37 -2.44
N ILE A 22 23.61 17.86 -3.68
CA ILE A 22 22.44 18.28 -4.46
C ILE A 22 21.47 17.12 -4.64
N ALA A 23 21.96 15.95 -5.07
CA ALA A 23 21.11 14.77 -5.28
C ALA A 23 20.44 14.30 -3.99
N VAL A 24 21.17 14.26 -2.88
CA VAL A 24 20.61 13.91 -1.56
C VAL A 24 19.56 14.93 -1.12
N THR A 25 19.84 16.22 -1.31
CA THR A 25 18.89 17.29 -0.96
C THR A 25 17.59 17.18 -1.78
N ILE A 26 17.70 16.98 -3.09
CA ILE A 26 16.54 16.77 -3.97
C ILE A 26 15.75 15.53 -3.51
N LEU A 27 16.44 14.43 -3.19
CA LEU A 27 15.78 13.22 -2.70
C LEU A 27 15.06 13.46 -1.36
N CYS A 28 15.70 14.11 -0.40
CA CYS A 28 15.10 14.45 0.88
C CYS A 28 13.86 15.34 0.73
N VAL A 29 13.95 16.40 -0.08
CA VAL A 29 12.82 17.29 -0.40
C VAL A 29 11.69 16.50 -1.06
N ARG A 30 12.04 15.58 -1.98
CA ARG A 30 11.05 14.73 -2.65
C ARG A 30 10.36 13.77 -1.68
N VAL A 31 11.11 13.11 -0.82
CA VAL A 31 10.55 12.21 0.22
C VAL A 31 9.60 13.00 1.13
N LEU A 32 10.03 14.17 1.61
CA LEU A 32 9.22 15.03 2.46
C LEU A 32 7.95 15.50 1.74
N HIS A 33 8.08 15.96 0.49
CA HIS A 33 6.93 16.36 -0.33
C HIS A 33 5.93 15.22 -0.47
N VAL A 34 6.40 14.01 -0.78
CA VAL A 34 5.53 12.83 -0.93
C VAL A 34 4.87 12.44 0.38
N ALA A 35 5.58 12.53 1.51
CA ALA A 35 5.05 12.20 2.83
C ALA A 35 4.01 13.21 3.34
N LEU A 36 4.11 14.45 2.90
CA LEU A 36 3.18 15.53 3.30
C LEU A 36 2.06 15.79 2.29
N ALA A 37 2.20 15.27 1.06
CA ALA A 37 1.20 15.45 0.03
C ALA A 37 -0.12 14.75 0.40
N PRO A 38 -1.27 15.36 0.12
CA PRO A 38 -2.55 14.70 0.34
C PRO A 38 -2.67 13.43 -0.51
N PRO A 39 -3.47 12.46 -0.06
CA PRO A 39 -3.74 11.27 -0.84
C PRO A 39 -4.28 11.61 -2.23
N PRO A 40 -3.98 10.79 -3.25
CA PRO A 40 -4.49 11.02 -4.59
C PRO A 40 -6.02 10.94 -4.58
N ARG A 41 -6.67 12.06 -4.89
CA ARG A 41 -8.13 12.07 -5.06
C ARG A 41 -8.45 11.37 -6.38
N ARG A 42 -9.36 10.40 -6.32
CA ARG A 42 -9.86 9.66 -7.48
C ARG A 42 -11.36 9.79 -7.53
N PRO A 43 -11.94 10.21 -8.67
CA PRO A 43 -13.39 10.28 -8.82
C PRO A 43 -14.02 8.93 -8.53
N MET A 44 -15.22 8.91 -7.94
CA MET A 44 -15.93 7.67 -7.65
C MET A 44 -16.35 6.96 -8.95
N ASP A 45 -16.67 7.73 -9.97
CA ASP A 45 -17.12 7.25 -11.29
C ASP A 45 -15.96 6.99 -12.28
N GLY A 46 -14.72 6.97 -11.77
CA GLY A 46 -13.54 6.74 -12.62
C GLY A 46 -13.31 5.25 -12.89
N PRO A 47 -12.27 4.93 -13.69
CA PRO A 47 -11.94 3.54 -14.04
C PRO A 47 -11.61 2.69 -12.80
N PRO A 48 -11.73 1.35 -12.91
CA PRO A 48 -11.38 0.43 -11.83
C PRO A 48 -9.97 0.68 -11.27
N LEU A 49 -9.83 0.48 -9.96
CA LEU A 49 -8.59 0.74 -9.24
C LEU A 49 -7.93 -0.58 -8.83
N ARG A 50 -6.82 -0.92 -9.47
CA ARG A 50 -6.00 -2.06 -9.06
C ARG A 50 -5.71 -1.97 -7.57
N THR A 51 -6.23 -2.93 -6.82
CA THR A 51 -6.20 -2.91 -5.36
C THR A 51 -5.33 -4.02 -4.83
N MET A 52 -4.29 -3.66 -4.12
CA MET A 52 -3.45 -4.62 -3.40
C MET A 52 -3.92 -4.69 -1.95
N VAL A 53 -4.15 -5.91 -1.47
CA VAL A 53 -4.67 -6.18 -0.13
C VAL A 53 -3.66 -7.04 0.63
N VAL A 54 -3.07 -6.51 1.70
CA VAL A 54 -2.16 -7.28 2.55
C VAL A 54 -2.99 -7.98 3.62
N LEU A 55 -3.05 -9.31 3.54
CA LEU A 55 -3.74 -10.14 4.53
C LEU A 55 -2.80 -10.53 5.67
N GLY A 56 -3.30 -10.41 6.88
CA GLY A 56 -2.67 -10.99 8.05
C GLY A 56 -3.25 -12.39 8.35
N SER A 57 -2.72 -13.06 9.34
CA SER A 57 -3.29 -14.32 9.79
C SER A 57 -4.43 -14.13 10.79
N GLY A 58 -5.35 -15.08 10.86
CA GLY A 58 -6.39 -15.15 11.88
C GLY A 58 -7.41 -14.00 11.82
N GLY A 59 -7.53 -13.26 12.93
CA GLY A 59 -8.50 -12.16 13.07
C GLY A 59 -8.30 -11.01 12.08
N HIS A 60 -7.06 -10.69 11.75
CA HIS A 60 -6.75 -9.63 10.78
C HIS A 60 -7.31 -9.93 9.38
N THR A 61 -7.29 -11.20 8.97
CA THR A 61 -7.89 -11.62 7.71
C THR A 61 -9.41 -11.45 7.73
N ALA A 62 -10.05 -11.82 8.84
CA ALA A 62 -11.50 -11.66 8.99
C ALA A 62 -11.92 -10.18 8.95
N GLU A 63 -11.18 -9.31 9.65
CA GLU A 63 -11.39 -7.85 9.63
C GLU A 63 -11.21 -7.29 8.21
N MET A 64 -10.20 -7.72 7.47
CA MET A 64 -9.96 -7.26 6.11
C MET A 64 -11.11 -7.67 5.17
N PHE A 65 -11.60 -8.91 5.26
CA PHE A 65 -12.75 -9.32 4.44
C PHE A 65 -14.05 -8.63 4.84
N ALA A 66 -14.24 -8.29 6.13
CA ALA A 66 -15.36 -7.45 6.54
C ALA A 66 -15.30 -6.06 5.87
N LEU A 67 -14.10 -5.46 5.79
CA LEU A 67 -13.88 -4.21 5.08
C LEU A 67 -14.14 -4.36 3.57
N LEU A 68 -13.60 -5.39 2.93
CA LEU A 68 -13.75 -5.62 1.49
C LEU A 68 -15.22 -5.83 1.08
N ARG A 69 -16.01 -6.50 1.92
CA ARG A 69 -17.46 -6.66 1.67
C ARG A 69 -18.22 -5.33 1.65
N ALA A 70 -17.73 -4.30 2.35
CA ALA A 70 -18.32 -2.97 2.34
C ALA A 70 -17.82 -2.10 1.17
N MET A 71 -16.85 -2.57 0.40
CA MET A 71 -16.27 -1.85 -0.74
C MET A 71 -16.91 -2.34 -2.05
N SER A 72 -17.07 -1.43 -3.02
CA SER A 72 -17.55 -1.80 -4.35
C SER A 72 -16.55 -2.74 -5.05
N PRO A 73 -16.92 -3.98 -5.39
CA PRO A 73 -16.03 -4.90 -6.08
C PRO A 73 -15.69 -4.44 -7.50
N ARG A 74 -16.57 -3.70 -8.17
CA ARG A 74 -16.35 -3.11 -9.49
C ARG A 74 -15.28 -2.02 -9.44
N ARG A 75 -15.32 -1.18 -8.40
CA ARG A 75 -14.42 -0.03 -8.26
C ARG A 75 -13.00 -0.44 -7.86
N TYR A 76 -12.88 -1.43 -6.98
CA TYR A 76 -11.62 -1.88 -6.40
C TYR A 76 -11.17 -3.22 -7.01
N ALA A 77 -10.96 -3.21 -8.32
CA ALA A 77 -10.55 -4.35 -9.14
C ALA A 77 -9.47 -3.94 -10.16
N PRO A 78 -8.68 -4.88 -10.68
CA PRO A 78 -8.47 -6.23 -10.15
C PRO A 78 -7.84 -6.21 -8.76
N ARG A 79 -8.03 -7.30 -7.98
CA ARG A 79 -7.51 -7.43 -6.62
C ARG A 79 -6.29 -8.33 -6.56
N HIS A 80 -5.24 -7.85 -5.90
CA HIS A 80 -4.05 -8.64 -5.63
C HIS A 80 -3.87 -8.85 -4.13
N TYR A 81 -4.02 -10.08 -3.67
CA TYR A 81 -3.85 -10.46 -2.27
C TYR A 81 -2.39 -10.78 -1.98
N VAL A 82 -1.80 -10.13 -0.98
CA VAL A 82 -0.46 -10.43 -0.49
C VAL A 82 -0.59 -11.13 0.85
N ILE A 83 -0.12 -12.37 0.91
CA ILE A 83 -0.17 -13.20 2.11
C ILE A 83 1.24 -13.66 2.52
N ALA A 84 1.42 -14.01 3.80
CA ALA A 84 2.65 -14.65 4.23
C ALA A 84 2.73 -16.08 3.65
N ASP A 85 3.92 -16.52 3.23
CA ASP A 85 4.16 -17.85 2.65
C ASP A 85 3.72 -19.02 3.56
N THR A 86 3.71 -18.78 4.88
CA THR A 86 3.26 -19.73 5.91
C THR A 86 1.76 -19.68 6.20
N ASP A 87 0.99 -18.78 5.55
CA ASP A 87 -0.43 -18.57 5.83
C ASP A 87 -1.34 -19.18 4.74
N THR A 88 -1.55 -20.47 4.82
CA THR A 88 -2.45 -21.20 3.92
C THR A 88 -3.93 -20.87 4.15
N THR A 89 -4.30 -20.53 5.38
CA THR A 89 -5.69 -20.25 5.76
C THR A 89 -6.23 -18.98 5.09
N SER A 90 -5.41 -17.93 5.01
CA SER A 90 -5.82 -16.67 4.38
C SER A 90 -5.98 -16.81 2.87
N ARG A 91 -5.23 -17.73 2.22
CA ARG A 91 -5.43 -18.05 0.80
C ARG A 91 -6.82 -18.60 0.55
N VAL A 92 -7.22 -19.64 1.28
CA VAL A 92 -8.55 -20.27 1.13
C VAL A 92 -9.67 -19.26 1.37
N LYS A 93 -9.50 -18.39 2.38
CA LYS A 93 -10.48 -17.33 2.64
C LYS A 93 -10.57 -16.30 1.51
N ALA A 94 -9.45 -15.98 0.85
CA ALA A 94 -9.44 -15.09 -0.30
C ALA A 94 -10.20 -15.71 -1.48
N GLU A 95 -9.93 -16.98 -1.78
CA GLU A 95 -10.61 -17.73 -2.83
C GLU A 95 -12.14 -17.81 -2.59
N HIS A 96 -12.55 -18.09 -1.35
CA HIS A 96 -13.99 -18.08 -0.99
C HIS A 96 -14.63 -16.69 -1.12
N HIS A 97 -13.91 -15.64 -0.71
CA HIS A 97 -14.42 -14.28 -0.84
C HIS A 97 -14.63 -13.90 -2.30
N GLU A 98 -13.66 -14.22 -3.16
CA GLU A 98 -13.73 -13.90 -4.59
C GLU A 98 -14.80 -14.71 -5.31
N ALA A 99 -15.00 -15.97 -4.94
CA ALA A 99 -16.10 -16.77 -5.47
C ALA A 99 -17.46 -16.11 -5.15
N ALA A 100 -17.68 -15.71 -3.90
CA ALA A 100 -18.91 -15.02 -3.50
C ALA A 100 -19.08 -13.66 -4.21
N VAL A 101 -17.99 -12.92 -4.47
CA VAL A 101 -18.02 -11.68 -5.25
C VAL A 101 -18.43 -11.98 -6.69
N GLY A 102 -17.84 -13.00 -7.33
CA GLY A 102 -18.17 -13.41 -8.69
C GLY A 102 -19.64 -13.82 -8.85
N GLU A 103 -20.17 -14.62 -7.90
CA GLU A 103 -21.59 -15.01 -7.87
C GLU A 103 -22.50 -13.77 -7.76
N SER A 104 -22.20 -12.87 -6.82
CA SER A 104 -23.00 -11.65 -6.62
C SER A 104 -22.97 -10.70 -7.84
N LEU A 105 -21.85 -10.64 -8.55
CA LEU A 105 -21.74 -9.83 -9.77
C LEU A 105 -22.49 -10.47 -10.93
N ALA A 106 -22.43 -11.80 -11.07
CA ALA A 106 -23.14 -12.53 -12.12
C ALA A 106 -24.67 -12.46 -11.98
N GLU A 107 -25.16 -12.32 -10.75
CA GLU A 107 -26.60 -12.12 -10.47
C GLU A 107 -27.08 -10.70 -10.76
N SER A 108 -26.15 -9.75 -10.93
CA SER A 108 -26.48 -8.34 -11.18
C SER A 108 -26.70 -8.11 -12.67
N SER A 109 -27.94 -7.76 -13.07
CA SER A 109 -28.32 -7.51 -14.47
C SER A 109 -27.68 -6.25 -15.10
N ASP A 110 -27.01 -5.42 -14.32
CA ASP A 110 -26.44 -4.13 -14.74
C ASP A 110 -24.94 -4.17 -15.04
N VAL A 111 -24.36 -5.36 -15.22
CA VAL A 111 -22.91 -5.52 -15.41
C VAL A 111 -22.63 -6.01 -16.81
N ASP A 112 -21.85 -5.25 -17.57
CA ASP A 112 -21.35 -5.71 -18.88
C ASP A 112 -20.30 -6.82 -18.68
N ASP A 113 -20.18 -7.71 -19.67
CA ASP A 113 -19.24 -8.86 -19.62
C ASP A 113 -17.77 -8.42 -19.39
N ASP A 114 -17.36 -7.30 -19.98
CA ASP A 114 -16.02 -6.74 -19.80
C ASP A 114 -15.82 -6.23 -18.35
N GLU A 115 -16.81 -5.57 -17.78
CA GLU A 115 -16.79 -5.09 -16.39
C GLU A 115 -16.80 -6.27 -15.42
N LEU A 116 -17.60 -7.29 -15.69
CA LEU A 116 -17.65 -8.53 -14.90
C LEU A 116 -16.29 -9.23 -14.91
N SER A 117 -15.65 -9.32 -16.07
CA SER A 117 -14.32 -9.94 -16.22
C SER A 117 -13.28 -9.22 -15.34
N ILE A 118 -13.23 -7.88 -15.39
CA ILE A 118 -12.28 -7.09 -14.58
C ILE A 118 -12.64 -7.17 -13.10
N ALA A 119 -13.91 -7.07 -12.76
CA ALA A 119 -14.37 -7.04 -11.37
C ALA A 119 -14.19 -8.38 -10.65
N SER A 120 -14.16 -9.50 -11.38
CA SER A 120 -13.88 -10.83 -10.86
C SER A 120 -12.40 -11.22 -10.93
N GLU A 121 -11.55 -10.41 -11.57
CA GLU A 121 -10.12 -10.69 -11.69
C GLU A 121 -9.41 -10.52 -10.34
N TYR A 122 -8.75 -11.59 -9.89
CA TYR A 122 -7.91 -11.52 -8.71
C TYR A 122 -6.66 -12.40 -8.85
N SER A 123 -5.67 -12.12 -8.01
CA SER A 123 -4.46 -12.91 -7.91
C SER A 123 -3.95 -12.96 -6.47
N VAL A 124 -3.19 -14.00 -6.15
CA VAL A 124 -2.62 -14.19 -4.81
C VAL A 124 -1.11 -14.33 -4.91
N GLY A 125 -0.40 -13.38 -4.30
CA GLY A 125 1.04 -13.41 -4.15
C GLY A 125 1.46 -13.76 -2.73
N THR A 126 2.58 -14.46 -2.58
CA THR A 126 3.16 -14.79 -1.28
C THR A 126 4.44 -14.01 -1.03
N ILE A 127 4.64 -13.57 0.21
CA ILE A 127 5.90 -12.99 0.66
C ILE A 127 6.37 -13.71 1.93
N PRO A 128 7.69 -13.86 2.14
CA PRO A 128 8.20 -14.42 3.39
C PRO A 128 7.73 -13.60 4.58
N ARG A 129 7.49 -14.26 5.72
CA ARG A 129 7.21 -13.52 6.95
C ARG A 129 8.38 -12.63 7.33
N ALA A 130 8.09 -11.36 7.61
CA ALA A 130 9.11 -10.40 8.07
C ALA A 130 9.66 -10.77 9.47
N ARG A 131 8.83 -11.38 10.32
CA ARG A 131 9.22 -11.81 11.66
C ARG A 131 8.36 -12.97 12.15
N GLU A 132 9.00 -13.94 12.79
CA GLU A 132 8.33 -15.02 13.53
C GLU A 132 8.23 -14.70 15.03
N VAL A 133 7.27 -15.33 15.70
CA VAL A 133 7.09 -15.15 17.15
C VAL A 133 8.28 -15.78 17.89
N GLY A 134 8.93 -15.01 18.76
CA GLY A 134 10.10 -15.48 19.52
C GLY A 134 11.45 -15.40 18.80
N GLN A 135 11.47 -14.89 17.55
CA GLN A 135 12.70 -14.77 16.77
C GLN A 135 13.64 -13.69 17.32
N GLY A 136 14.93 -14.03 17.43
CA GLY A 136 15.99 -13.09 17.84
C GLY A 136 16.17 -11.92 16.84
N TRP A 137 16.68 -10.78 17.32
CA TRP A 137 16.79 -9.55 16.54
C TRP A 137 17.62 -9.68 15.25
N ILE A 138 18.73 -10.42 15.29
CA ILE A 138 19.62 -10.64 14.11
C ILE A 138 18.89 -11.42 13.03
N HIS A 139 18.24 -12.53 13.41
CA HIS A 139 17.44 -13.32 12.47
C HIS A 139 16.25 -12.52 11.92
N SER A 140 15.59 -11.72 12.77
CA SER A 140 14.50 -10.84 12.35
C SER A 140 14.96 -9.81 11.32
N PHE A 141 16.19 -9.32 11.41
CA PHE A 141 16.74 -8.41 10.40
C PHE A 141 16.84 -9.09 9.03
N PHE A 142 17.45 -10.26 8.94
CA PHE A 142 17.60 -10.98 7.68
C PHE A 142 16.24 -11.40 7.07
N THR A 143 15.32 -11.90 7.89
CA THR A 143 13.98 -12.26 7.41
C THR A 143 13.19 -11.02 6.94
N THR A 144 13.35 -9.87 7.60
CA THR A 144 12.76 -8.61 7.17
C THR A 144 13.33 -8.13 5.84
N VAL A 145 14.66 -8.21 5.66
CA VAL A 145 15.31 -7.86 4.39
C VAL A 145 14.81 -8.77 3.25
N ARG A 146 14.75 -10.08 3.50
CA ARG A 146 14.21 -11.04 2.51
C ARG A 146 12.76 -10.71 2.17
N ALA A 147 11.91 -10.46 3.15
CA ALA A 147 10.53 -10.04 2.96
C ALA A 147 10.44 -8.73 2.18
N ALA A 148 11.34 -7.78 2.45
CA ALA A 148 11.39 -6.51 1.74
C ALA A 148 11.73 -6.70 0.24
N VAL A 149 12.68 -7.56 -0.11
CA VAL A 149 13.01 -7.84 -1.53
C VAL A 149 11.81 -8.43 -2.28
N HIS A 150 11.11 -9.40 -1.66
CA HIS A 150 9.92 -9.98 -2.27
C HIS A 150 8.77 -8.96 -2.38
N ALA A 151 8.57 -8.14 -1.34
CA ALA A 151 7.59 -7.07 -1.37
C ALA A 151 7.86 -6.05 -2.48
N ALA A 152 9.14 -5.71 -2.74
CA ALA A 152 9.52 -4.87 -3.87
C ALA A 152 9.05 -5.46 -5.19
N ALA A 153 9.40 -6.73 -5.45
CA ALA A 153 9.03 -7.41 -6.69
C ALA A 153 7.51 -7.40 -6.91
N VAL A 154 6.74 -7.69 -5.86
CA VAL A 154 5.27 -7.70 -5.93
C VAL A 154 4.73 -6.27 -6.19
N VAL A 155 5.17 -5.26 -5.45
CA VAL A 155 4.68 -3.89 -5.60
C VAL A 155 4.98 -3.32 -6.99
N PHE A 156 6.20 -3.54 -7.50
CA PHE A 156 6.59 -3.02 -8.82
C PHE A 156 5.95 -3.79 -9.98
N ARG A 157 5.65 -5.08 -9.79
CA ARG A 157 4.95 -5.89 -10.79
C ARG A 157 3.48 -5.52 -10.88
N GLU A 158 2.78 -5.49 -9.74
CA GLU A 158 1.33 -5.29 -9.68
C GLU A 158 0.91 -3.82 -9.84
N ARG A 159 1.79 -2.87 -9.52
CA ARG A 159 1.56 -1.43 -9.67
C ARG A 159 0.21 -0.98 -9.12
N PRO A 160 -0.09 -1.20 -7.84
CA PRO A 160 -1.40 -0.94 -7.28
C PRO A 160 -1.75 0.55 -7.34
N HIS A 161 -3.05 0.84 -7.49
CA HIS A 161 -3.60 2.18 -7.31
C HIS A 161 -4.01 2.41 -5.85
N VAL A 162 -4.43 1.36 -5.17
CA VAL A 162 -4.80 1.37 -3.75
C VAL A 162 -4.07 0.22 -3.06
N LEU A 163 -3.51 0.49 -1.90
CA LEU A 163 -2.91 -0.49 -1.01
C LEU A 163 -3.67 -0.49 0.32
N LEU A 164 -4.32 -1.61 0.62
CA LEU A 164 -5.03 -1.82 1.88
C LEU A 164 -4.21 -2.70 2.81
N CYS A 165 -4.02 -2.25 4.04
CA CYS A 165 -3.27 -2.95 5.07
C CYS A 165 -4.03 -2.99 6.38
N ASN A 166 -3.96 -4.13 7.09
CA ASN A 166 -4.52 -4.30 8.43
C ASN A 166 -3.55 -5.12 9.31
N GLY A 167 -3.02 -4.49 10.34
CA GLY A 167 -2.38 -5.13 11.49
C GLY A 167 -1.01 -5.81 11.34
N PRO A 168 -0.76 -6.76 10.43
CA PRO A 168 0.44 -7.58 10.48
C PRO A 168 1.74 -6.84 10.16
N GLY A 169 2.86 -7.33 10.70
CA GLY A 169 4.20 -6.79 10.43
C GLY A 169 4.60 -6.86 8.94
N THR A 170 4.03 -7.77 8.18
CA THR A 170 4.20 -7.90 6.71
C THR A 170 3.72 -6.67 5.94
N CYS A 171 2.84 -5.84 6.52
CA CYS A 171 2.43 -4.57 5.91
C CYS A 171 3.59 -3.59 5.77
N VAL A 172 4.52 -3.55 6.72
CA VAL A 172 5.59 -2.53 6.75
C VAL A 172 6.45 -2.57 5.48
N PRO A 173 7.04 -3.71 5.07
CA PRO A 173 7.85 -3.75 3.85
C PRO A 173 7.04 -3.46 2.57
N VAL A 174 5.79 -3.90 2.49
CA VAL A 174 4.93 -3.62 1.32
C VAL A 174 4.61 -2.13 1.22
N VAL A 175 4.23 -1.51 2.33
CA VAL A 175 3.96 -0.05 2.40
C VAL A 175 5.22 0.74 2.09
N ALA A 176 6.39 0.34 2.63
CA ALA A 176 7.65 1.02 2.35
C ALA A 176 7.95 1.05 0.85
N TRP A 177 7.80 -0.08 0.14
CA TRP A 177 8.03 -0.13 -1.30
C TRP A 177 6.95 0.58 -2.12
N ALA A 178 5.70 0.57 -1.68
CA ALA A 178 4.66 1.39 -2.30
C ALA A 178 4.98 2.89 -2.17
N PHE A 179 5.52 3.31 -1.02
CA PHE A 179 6.00 4.68 -0.82
C PHE A 179 7.22 5.00 -1.70
N VAL A 180 8.19 4.08 -1.81
CA VAL A 180 9.35 4.22 -2.71
C VAL A 180 8.88 4.34 -4.17
N ALA A 181 7.99 3.47 -4.63
CA ALA A 181 7.43 3.52 -5.97
C ALA A 181 6.76 4.88 -6.26
N ARG A 182 6.05 5.44 -5.29
CA ARG A 182 5.45 6.77 -5.35
C ARG A 182 6.49 7.89 -5.43
N THR A 183 7.57 7.75 -4.66
CA THR A 183 8.66 8.74 -4.62
C THR A 183 9.45 8.75 -5.93
N LEU A 184 9.73 7.58 -6.50
CA LEU A 184 10.46 7.42 -7.76
C LEU A 184 9.62 7.74 -9.01
N ARG A 185 8.32 7.91 -8.88
CA ARG A 185 7.41 8.14 -10.02
C ARG A 185 7.88 9.20 -11.03
N PRO A 186 8.43 10.36 -10.66
CA PRO A 186 8.89 11.35 -11.63
C PRO A 186 9.97 10.81 -12.56
N VAL A 187 10.83 9.92 -12.05
CA VAL A 187 11.92 9.30 -12.81
C VAL A 187 11.40 8.12 -13.65
N THR A 188 10.46 7.37 -13.09
CA THR A 188 9.91 6.15 -13.71
C THR A 188 8.72 6.41 -14.65
N TRP A 189 8.22 7.65 -14.69
CA TRP A 189 7.13 8.05 -15.57
C TRP A 189 7.42 7.75 -17.05
N PHE A 190 8.65 8.05 -17.49
CA PHE A 190 9.09 7.81 -18.87
C PHE A 190 9.16 6.32 -19.23
N VAL A 191 9.27 5.44 -18.24
CA VAL A 191 9.35 3.98 -18.43
C VAL A 191 7.99 3.31 -18.19
N GLY A 192 6.93 4.09 -17.97
CA GLY A 192 5.60 3.56 -17.66
C GLY A 192 5.52 2.81 -16.32
N VAL A 193 6.58 2.86 -15.51
CA VAL A 193 6.68 2.21 -14.21
C VAL A 193 6.32 3.22 -13.13
N GLY A 194 5.14 3.13 -12.57
CA GLY A 194 4.81 3.94 -11.40
C GLY A 194 3.35 4.33 -11.32
N SER A 195 2.61 3.60 -10.52
CA SER A 195 1.36 4.09 -9.94
C SER A 195 1.68 5.02 -8.77
N ARG A 196 0.76 5.95 -8.47
CA ARG A 196 0.76 6.65 -7.19
C ARG A 196 -0.25 5.93 -6.28
N PRO A 197 0.15 4.89 -5.56
CA PRO A 197 -0.77 4.17 -4.70
C PRO A 197 -1.29 5.08 -3.58
N ALA A 198 -2.58 5.01 -3.32
CA ALA A 198 -3.16 5.48 -2.07
C ALA A 198 -2.91 4.38 -1.02
N ILE A 199 -2.21 4.71 0.04
CA ILE A 199 -1.84 3.75 1.09
C ILE A 199 -2.78 3.93 2.28
N VAL A 200 -3.62 2.94 2.51
CA VAL A 200 -4.64 2.94 3.55
C VAL A 200 -4.32 1.86 4.58
N TYR A 201 -4.21 2.27 5.82
CA TYR A 201 -4.00 1.36 6.95
C TYR A 201 -5.21 1.38 7.87
N VAL A 202 -5.73 0.21 8.21
CA VAL A 202 -6.84 0.05 9.16
C VAL A 202 -6.30 -0.66 10.40
N GLU A 203 -6.40 -0.03 11.55
CA GLU A 203 -5.98 -0.63 12.81
C GLU A 203 -6.98 -1.70 13.25
N SER A 204 -6.47 -2.78 13.84
CA SER A 204 -7.31 -3.88 14.32
C SER A 204 -8.28 -3.47 15.42
N ALA A 205 -9.48 -4.03 15.42
CA ALA A 205 -10.48 -3.87 16.47
C ALA A 205 -9.99 -4.32 17.85
N ALA A 206 -9.04 -5.25 17.90
CA ALA A 206 -8.41 -5.68 19.15
C ALA A 206 -7.58 -4.58 19.83
N ARG A 207 -7.25 -3.51 19.13
CA ARG A 207 -6.44 -2.38 19.65
C ARG A 207 -7.33 -1.26 20.16
N THR A 208 -7.71 -1.33 21.43
CA THR A 208 -8.63 -0.37 22.08
C THR A 208 -7.95 0.84 22.69
N LYS A 209 -6.72 0.68 23.21
CA LYS A 209 -6.01 1.72 23.99
C LYS A 209 -4.82 2.34 23.27
N THR A 210 -4.11 1.56 22.48
CA THR A 210 -2.90 1.99 21.76
C THR A 210 -2.85 1.31 20.39
N MET A 211 -2.33 2.01 19.39
CA MET A 211 -2.05 1.40 18.09
C MET A 211 -1.03 0.26 18.21
N SER A 212 -1.11 -0.68 17.29
CA SER A 212 -0.10 -1.71 17.07
C SER A 212 1.25 -1.07 16.72
N LEU A 213 2.34 -1.84 16.80
CA LEU A 213 3.66 -1.35 16.38
C LEU A 213 3.64 -0.92 14.91
N THR A 214 3.03 -1.74 14.04
CA THR A 214 2.84 -1.42 12.62
C THR A 214 2.08 -0.10 12.44
N GLY A 215 0.92 0.04 13.07
CA GLY A 215 0.12 1.26 13.01
C GLY A 215 0.89 2.50 13.49
N ARG A 216 1.64 2.38 14.58
CA ARG A 216 2.50 3.46 15.10
C ARG A 216 3.59 3.86 14.12
N ILE A 217 4.28 2.88 13.51
CA ILE A 217 5.30 3.15 12.49
C ILE A 217 4.67 3.91 11.32
N LEU A 218 3.61 3.37 10.72
CA LEU A 218 2.99 3.96 9.54
C LEU A 218 2.39 5.36 9.82
N TYR A 219 1.84 5.54 11.02
CA TYR A 219 1.31 6.82 11.47
C TYR A 219 2.40 7.86 11.68
N THR A 220 3.49 7.52 12.41
CA THR A 220 4.55 8.49 12.76
C THR A 220 5.40 8.87 11.55
N THR A 221 5.73 7.90 10.70
CA THR A 221 6.54 8.12 9.49
C THR A 221 5.75 8.72 8.31
N ARG A 222 4.42 8.82 8.42
CA ARG A 222 3.53 9.26 7.33
C ARG A 222 3.66 8.41 6.05
N LEU A 223 4.03 7.14 6.19
CA LEU A 223 4.06 6.21 5.06
C LEU A 223 2.66 5.83 4.58
N ALA A 224 1.67 5.78 5.49
CA ALA A 224 0.27 5.64 5.11
C ALA A 224 -0.36 7.03 4.91
N ASP A 225 -1.13 7.17 3.82
CA ASP A 225 -1.90 8.37 3.52
C ASP A 225 -3.08 8.52 4.48
N GLU A 226 -3.75 7.40 4.74
CA GLU A 226 -4.90 7.34 5.64
C GLU A 226 -4.69 6.23 6.67
N VAL A 227 -4.95 6.56 7.92
CA VAL A 227 -4.95 5.62 9.04
C VAL A 227 -6.32 5.63 9.66
N PHE A 228 -7.01 4.50 9.60
CA PHE A 228 -8.31 4.33 10.22
C PHE A 228 -8.19 3.58 11.54
N VAL A 229 -8.97 3.99 12.51
CA VAL A 229 -9.08 3.34 13.82
C VAL A 229 -10.54 3.01 14.10
N GLN A 230 -10.76 1.90 14.81
CA GLN A 230 -12.10 1.39 15.10
C GLN A 230 -12.64 1.82 16.47
N TRP A 231 -11.89 2.65 17.20
CA TRP A 231 -12.26 3.14 18.52
C TRP A 231 -12.03 4.65 18.61
N GLU A 232 -13.03 5.38 19.08
CA GLU A 232 -12.92 6.84 19.26
C GLU A 232 -11.76 7.25 20.17
N GLY A 233 -11.51 6.48 21.23
CA GLY A 233 -10.40 6.74 22.15
C GLY A 233 -9.03 6.78 21.45
N LEU A 234 -8.86 5.95 20.41
CA LEU A 234 -7.66 6.00 19.56
C LEU A 234 -7.65 7.24 18.66
N ALA A 235 -8.76 7.62 18.05
CA ALA A 235 -8.84 8.84 17.23
C ALA A 235 -8.51 10.09 18.05
N ARG A 236 -9.00 10.18 19.30
CA ARG A 236 -8.66 11.28 20.21
C ARG A 236 -7.16 11.30 20.56
N ARG A 237 -6.55 10.13 20.74
CA ARG A 237 -5.11 10.00 21.06
C ARG A 237 -4.19 10.23 19.85
N TYR A 238 -4.68 9.93 18.66
CA TYR A 238 -3.94 10.05 17.39
C TYR A 238 -4.72 10.93 16.40
N PRO A 239 -4.60 12.27 16.49
CA PRO A 239 -5.50 13.22 15.78
C PRO A 239 -5.52 13.11 14.25
N ARG A 240 -4.49 12.51 13.62
CA ARG A 240 -4.47 12.26 12.18
C ARG A 240 -5.15 10.95 11.79
N ALA A 241 -5.46 10.09 12.76
CA ALA A 241 -6.22 8.86 12.48
C ALA A 241 -7.71 9.18 12.41
N LYS A 242 -8.40 8.55 11.48
CA LYS A 242 -9.83 8.73 11.27
C LYS A 242 -10.60 7.62 11.97
N PHE A 243 -11.65 7.98 12.69
CA PHE A 243 -12.58 7.00 13.23
C PHE A 243 -13.54 6.54 12.13
N ALA A 244 -13.52 5.24 11.85
CA ALA A 244 -14.37 4.62 10.82
C ALA A 244 -15.55 3.82 11.39
N GLY A 245 -15.74 3.84 12.71
CA GLY A 245 -16.64 2.89 13.37
C GLY A 245 -15.99 1.51 13.47
N ARG A 246 -16.75 0.54 13.96
CA ARG A 246 -16.33 -0.86 14.05
C ARG A 246 -16.61 -1.55 12.71
N VAL A 247 -15.60 -2.20 12.16
CA VAL A 247 -15.70 -2.95 10.90
C VAL A 247 -16.22 -4.38 11.16
N CYS A 248 -16.08 -4.86 12.40
CA CYS A 248 -16.54 -6.19 12.86
C CYS A 248 -17.41 -6.05 14.08
#